data_199b6495b8ff2d63f8020d850dbc221e
#
_entry.id   199b6495b8ff2d63f8020d850dbc221e
#
_cell.length_a   1.000
_cell.length_b   1.000
_cell.length_c   1.000
_cell.angle_alpha   90.00
_cell.angle_beta   90.00
_cell.angle_gamma   90.00
#
_symmetry.space_group_name_H-M   'P 1'
#
loop_
_entity.id
_entity.type
_entity.pdbx_description
1 polymer ?
#
loop_
_entity_poly.entity_id
_entity_poly.type
_entity_poly.pdbx_seq_one_letter_code
_entity_poly.pdbx_strand_id
1 'polypeptide(L)'
;MRRFKQAASEQECQDLLQSAWRGVLSVLGDGGYPYGMPLNFVYDDGKIYFHCAVEGHKIDALRACPKASFCVLSEPAKNPGEWWNCFTSVICFGHVREISDPAEHDRLLRLLGAKYFPEGYDIDADMVRNAPRALVLELTIEHMTRKHIREK
;
A
#
# COMPACT_ATOMS: atom_id res chain seq x y z
N MET A 1 -8.63 -16.32 -11.97
CA MET A 1 -9.34 -15.08 -12.42
C MET A 1 -10.24 -15.42 -13.62
N ARG A 2 -11.53 -15.06 -13.61
CA ARG A 2 -12.49 -15.44 -14.68
C ARG A 2 -12.33 -14.67 -16.01
N ARG A 3 -11.57 -13.56 -16.07
CA ARG A 3 -11.40 -12.71 -17.26
C ARG A 3 -9.93 -12.48 -17.56
N PHE A 4 -9.23 -13.51 -18.04
CA PHE A 4 -7.79 -13.47 -18.40
C PHE A 4 -7.43 -12.40 -19.45
N LYS A 5 -8.37 -12.01 -20.32
CA LYS A 5 -8.18 -10.98 -21.35
C LYS A 5 -8.04 -9.55 -20.79
N GLN A 6 -8.23 -9.36 -19.50
CA GLN A 6 -8.12 -8.07 -18.80
C GLN A 6 -6.97 -8.06 -17.79
N ALA A 7 -6.04 -8.99 -17.87
CA ALA A 7 -4.86 -8.99 -17.00
C ALA A 7 -3.92 -7.86 -17.44
N ALA A 8 -3.59 -6.96 -16.51
CA ALA A 8 -2.49 -6.01 -16.70
C ALA A 8 -1.15 -6.74 -16.69
N SER A 9 -0.12 -6.17 -17.31
CA SER A 9 1.24 -6.73 -17.26
C SER A 9 1.85 -6.59 -15.85
N GLU A 10 2.90 -7.33 -15.58
CA GLU A 10 3.62 -7.22 -14.31
C GLU A 10 4.25 -5.84 -14.15
N GLN A 11 4.83 -5.29 -15.22
CA GLN A 11 5.42 -3.96 -15.24
C GLN A 11 4.38 -2.87 -14.93
N GLU A 12 3.20 -2.90 -15.58
CA GLU A 12 2.12 -1.95 -15.28
C GLU A 12 1.68 -1.99 -13.81
N CYS A 13 1.76 -3.16 -13.17
CA CYS A 13 1.43 -3.28 -11.76
C CYS A 13 2.51 -2.69 -10.86
N GLN A 14 3.77 -2.93 -11.16
CA GLN A 14 4.90 -2.34 -10.44
C GLN A 14 4.90 -0.81 -10.58
N ASP A 15 4.69 -0.30 -11.79
CA ASP A 15 4.59 1.13 -12.07
C ASP A 15 3.44 1.78 -11.27
N LEU A 16 2.29 1.11 -11.21
CA LEU A 16 1.16 1.57 -10.41
C LEU A 16 1.49 1.56 -8.90
N LEU A 17 2.11 0.50 -8.39
CA LEU A 17 2.50 0.44 -6.98
C LEU A 17 3.56 1.48 -6.61
N GLN A 18 4.45 1.84 -7.53
CA GLN A 18 5.45 2.89 -7.31
C GLN A 18 4.84 4.29 -7.34
N SER A 19 3.94 4.56 -8.30
CA SER A 19 3.40 5.90 -8.56
C SER A 19 2.19 6.27 -7.72
N ALA A 20 1.38 5.30 -7.31
CA ALA A 20 0.14 5.58 -6.57
C ALA A 20 0.41 6.19 -5.18
N TRP A 21 -0.41 7.17 -4.83
CA TRP A 21 -0.29 7.88 -3.56
C TRP A 21 -0.88 7.11 -2.38
N ARG A 22 -1.95 6.37 -2.61
CA ARG A 22 -2.73 5.69 -1.56
C ARG A 22 -3.27 4.37 -2.07
N GLY A 23 -3.52 3.46 -1.12
CA GLY A 23 -4.29 2.26 -1.34
C GLY A 23 -5.10 1.93 -0.10
N VAL A 24 -5.86 0.86 -0.17
CA VAL A 24 -6.68 0.37 0.95
C VAL A 24 -6.09 -0.94 1.46
N LEU A 25 -5.61 -0.92 2.71
CA LEU A 25 -5.23 -2.13 3.44
C LEU A 25 -6.48 -2.73 4.07
N SER A 26 -6.75 -3.99 3.78
CA SER A 26 -7.87 -4.75 4.35
C SER A 26 -7.35 -5.88 5.20
N VAL A 27 -7.84 -5.96 6.44
CA VAL A 27 -7.50 -6.95 7.46
C VAL A 27 -8.76 -7.60 8.02
N LEU A 28 -8.61 -8.67 8.79
CA LEU A 28 -9.71 -9.25 9.54
C LEU A 28 -9.92 -8.43 10.81
N GLY A 29 -11.03 -7.70 10.87
CA GLY A 29 -11.43 -6.90 12.03
C GLY A 29 -12.23 -7.69 13.06
N ASP A 30 -12.62 -7.01 14.12
CA ASP A 30 -13.45 -7.57 15.19
C ASP A 30 -14.81 -8.01 14.69
N GLY A 31 -15.38 -9.00 15.35
CA GLY A 31 -16.71 -9.52 15.01
C GLY A 31 -16.80 -10.21 13.65
N GLY A 32 -15.64 -10.51 13.01
CA GLY A 32 -15.57 -11.15 11.70
C GLY A 32 -15.80 -10.19 10.52
N TYR A 33 -15.85 -8.88 10.76
CA TYR A 33 -15.96 -7.90 9.68
C TYR A 33 -14.61 -7.70 8.97
N PRO A 34 -14.57 -7.65 7.61
CA PRO A 34 -13.43 -7.09 6.90
C PRO A 34 -13.25 -5.62 7.28
N TYR A 35 -12.04 -5.26 7.69
CA TYR A 35 -11.71 -3.89 8.05
C TYR A 35 -10.74 -3.28 7.03
N GLY A 36 -11.24 -2.36 6.21
CA GLY A 36 -10.48 -1.67 5.16
C GLY A 36 -10.12 -0.25 5.58
N MET A 37 -8.86 0.14 5.43
CA MET A 37 -8.38 1.48 5.76
C MET A 37 -7.49 2.06 4.67
N PRO A 38 -7.71 3.33 4.25
CA PRO A 38 -6.84 4.00 3.31
C PRO A 38 -5.52 4.35 4.00
N LEU A 39 -4.39 4.05 3.34
CA LEU A 39 -3.05 4.31 3.84
C LEU A 39 -2.15 4.87 2.73
N ASN A 40 -1.25 5.77 3.12
CA ASN A 40 -0.06 6.09 2.35
C ASN A 40 0.92 4.92 2.43
N PHE A 41 1.68 4.66 1.38
CA PHE A 41 2.58 3.52 1.31
C PHE A 41 3.77 3.78 0.38
N VAL A 42 4.80 2.97 0.52
CA VAL A 42 5.85 2.81 -0.49
C VAL A 42 5.94 1.36 -0.92
N TYR A 43 6.26 1.15 -2.19
CA TYR A 43 6.60 -0.15 -2.75
C TYR A 43 8.12 -0.17 -3.00
N ASP A 44 8.81 -1.12 -2.39
CA ASP A 44 10.24 -1.28 -2.48
C ASP A 44 10.60 -2.76 -2.42
N ASP A 45 11.44 -3.21 -3.33
CA ASP A 45 11.95 -4.59 -3.41
C ASP A 45 10.85 -5.69 -3.27
N GLY A 46 9.74 -5.53 -3.99
CA GLY A 46 8.63 -6.51 -4.00
C GLY A 46 7.75 -6.51 -2.74
N LYS A 47 7.91 -5.54 -1.87
CA LYS A 47 7.18 -5.40 -0.62
C LYS A 47 6.49 -4.04 -0.53
N ILE A 48 5.47 -3.96 0.33
CA ILE A 48 4.75 -2.72 0.59
C ILE A 48 4.96 -2.33 2.04
N TYR A 49 5.30 -1.06 2.27
CA TYR A 49 5.56 -0.53 3.59
C TYR A 49 4.60 0.60 3.94
N PHE A 50 4.17 0.59 5.20
CA PHE A 50 3.28 1.60 5.77
C PHE A 50 3.87 2.13 7.07
N HIS A 51 3.53 3.37 7.44
CA HIS A 51 3.74 3.83 8.80
C HIS A 51 2.41 4.11 9.49
N CYS A 52 2.37 3.97 10.80
CA CYS A 52 1.18 4.27 11.61
C CYS A 52 1.57 4.52 13.07
N ALA A 53 0.58 4.85 13.90
CA ALA A 53 0.76 4.89 15.35
C ALA A 53 1.10 3.49 15.89
N VAL A 54 1.79 3.46 17.04
CA VAL A 54 2.27 2.23 17.69
C VAL A 54 1.15 1.34 18.27
N GLU A 55 -0.05 1.88 18.39
CA GLU A 55 -1.23 1.20 18.92
C GLU A 55 -2.50 1.60 18.16
N GLY A 56 -3.56 0.83 18.33
CA GLY A 56 -4.88 1.05 17.76
C GLY A 56 -5.45 -0.17 17.06
N HIS A 57 -6.74 -0.11 16.76
CA HIS A 57 -7.54 -1.22 16.22
C HIS A 57 -6.88 -1.98 15.06
N LYS A 58 -6.24 -1.27 14.14
CA LYS A 58 -5.48 -1.86 13.03
C LYS A 58 -4.34 -2.78 13.50
N ILE A 59 -3.59 -2.32 14.53
CA ILE A 59 -2.46 -3.06 15.07
C ILE A 59 -2.95 -4.30 15.81
N ASP A 60 -4.01 -4.17 16.60
CA ASP A 60 -4.62 -5.29 17.30
C ASP A 60 -5.14 -6.35 16.32
N ALA A 61 -5.80 -5.92 15.26
CA ALA A 61 -6.29 -6.81 14.19
C ALA A 61 -5.14 -7.56 13.48
N LEU A 62 -4.05 -6.86 13.14
CA LEU A 62 -2.88 -7.46 12.49
C LEU A 62 -2.10 -8.41 13.41
N ARG A 63 -2.02 -8.10 14.71
CA ARG A 63 -1.42 -9.00 15.72
C ARG A 63 -2.25 -10.27 15.90
N ALA A 64 -3.58 -10.15 15.84
CA ALA A 64 -4.48 -11.30 15.90
C ALA A 64 -4.46 -12.14 14.61
N CYS A 65 -4.39 -11.50 13.44
CA CYS A 65 -4.31 -12.15 12.15
C CYS A 65 -3.45 -11.32 11.17
N PRO A 66 -2.22 -11.76 10.87
CA PRO A 66 -1.31 -11.00 10.01
C PRO A 66 -1.66 -11.04 8.52
N LYS A 67 -2.63 -11.85 8.11
CA LYS A 67 -3.06 -11.93 6.70
C LYS A 67 -3.81 -10.67 6.30
N ALA A 68 -3.41 -10.09 5.18
CA ALA A 68 -3.99 -8.87 4.67
C ALA A 68 -4.07 -8.85 3.15
N SER A 69 -4.87 -7.95 2.63
CA SER A 69 -4.81 -7.57 1.22
C SER A 69 -4.69 -6.05 1.10
N PHE A 70 -3.95 -5.62 0.08
CA PHE A 70 -3.78 -4.20 -0.21
C PHE A 70 -4.22 -3.90 -1.64
N CYS A 71 -5.19 -3.02 -1.80
CA CYS A 71 -5.77 -2.65 -3.08
C CYS A 71 -5.32 -1.25 -3.49
N VAL A 72 -4.82 -1.14 -4.72
CA VAL A 72 -4.44 0.12 -5.36
C VAL A 72 -5.19 0.26 -6.68
N LEU A 73 -5.62 1.46 -6.99
CA LEU A 73 -6.28 1.83 -8.24
C LEU A 73 -5.47 2.93 -8.93
N SER A 74 -5.34 2.85 -10.26
CA SER A 74 -4.86 3.98 -11.02
C SER A 74 -5.95 5.05 -11.11
N GLU A 75 -5.55 6.28 -11.41
CA GLU A 75 -6.52 7.31 -11.82
C GLU A 75 -7.28 6.83 -13.08
N PRO A 76 -8.59 7.12 -13.14
CA PRO A 76 -9.37 6.78 -14.32
C PRO A 76 -8.98 7.69 -15.49
N ALA A 77 -8.82 7.10 -16.66
CA ALA A 77 -8.51 7.81 -17.90
C ALA A 77 -9.46 7.37 -19.01
N LYS A 78 -9.69 8.26 -19.99
CA LYS A 78 -10.46 7.94 -21.20
C LYS A 78 -9.52 7.75 -22.37
N ASN A 79 -9.74 6.72 -23.16
CA ASN A 79 -9.08 6.58 -24.44
C ASN A 79 -9.69 7.58 -25.48
N PRO A 80 -8.91 8.08 -26.42
CA PRO A 80 -9.44 8.93 -27.50
C PRO A 80 -10.63 8.27 -28.21
N GLY A 81 -11.75 8.99 -28.30
CA GLY A 81 -12.96 8.51 -28.96
C GLY A 81 -13.86 7.59 -28.11
N GLU A 82 -13.47 7.27 -26.88
CA GLU A 82 -14.27 6.48 -25.93
C GLU A 82 -14.96 7.41 -24.89
N TRP A 83 -16.18 7.07 -24.51
CA TRP A 83 -16.92 7.84 -23.50
C TRP A 83 -16.77 7.25 -22.07
N TRP A 84 -16.33 5.99 -21.97
CA TRP A 84 -16.12 5.28 -20.69
C TRP A 84 -14.71 5.49 -20.15
N ASN A 85 -14.56 5.33 -18.84
CA ASN A 85 -13.27 5.35 -18.20
C ASN A 85 -12.58 3.97 -18.26
N CYS A 86 -11.26 4.01 -18.25
CA CYS A 86 -10.40 2.86 -18.07
C CYS A 86 -9.51 3.10 -16.85
N PHE A 87 -9.28 2.08 -16.05
CA PHE A 87 -8.33 2.12 -14.95
C PHE A 87 -7.76 0.73 -14.67
N THR A 88 -6.62 0.70 -14.00
CA THR A 88 -5.98 -0.54 -13.57
C THR A 88 -6.16 -0.71 -12.07
N SER A 89 -6.50 -1.92 -11.63
CA SER A 89 -6.52 -2.30 -10.23
C SER A 89 -5.47 -3.38 -9.95
N VAL A 90 -4.77 -3.23 -8.82
CA VAL A 90 -3.84 -4.22 -8.29
C VAL A 90 -4.28 -4.55 -6.87
N ILE A 91 -4.41 -5.84 -6.56
CA ILE A 91 -4.67 -6.32 -5.22
C ILE A 91 -3.55 -7.29 -4.84
N CYS A 92 -2.74 -6.88 -3.87
CA CYS A 92 -1.68 -7.68 -3.28
C CYS A 92 -2.22 -8.43 -2.07
N PHE A 93 -1.95 -9.72 -1.97
CA PHE A 93 -2.30 -10.57 -0.85
C PHE A 93 -1.02 -11.06 -0.18
N GLY A 94 -1.01 -11.08 1.14
CA GLY A 94 0.15 -11.52 1.88
C GLY A 94 -0.06 -11.41 3.38
N HIS A 95 1.04 -11.33 4.10
CA HIS A 95 1.03 -11.13 5.55
C HIS A 95 1.84 -9.90 5.95
N VAL A 96 1.38 -9.25 6.99
CA VAL A 96 1.99 -8.04 7.54
C VAL A 96 2.81 -8.39 8.77
N ARG A 97 3.99 -7.79 8.90
CA ARG A 97 4.81 -7.82 10.11
C ARG A 97 5.24 -6.42 10.52
N GLU A 98 5.51 -6.26 11.79
CA GLU A 98 6.13 -5.04 12.33
C GLU A 98 7.65 -5.08 12.08
N ILE A 99 8.24 -3.95 11.70
CA ILE A 99 9.68 -3.79 11.55
C ILE A 99 10.26 -3.46 12.93
N SER A 100 11.12 -4.34 13.44
CA SER A 100 11.76 -4.21 14.75
C SER A 100 13.23 -3.78 14.69
N ASP A 101 13.89 -3.95 13.55
CA ASP A 101 15.28 -3.49 13.38
C ASP A 101 15.32 -1.96 13.28
N PRO A 102 16.08 -1.27 14.16
CA PRO A 102 16.08 0.19 14.19
C PRO A 102 16.64 0.84 12.93
N ALA A 103 17.64 0.23 12.29
CA ALA A 103 18.25 0.78 11.08
C ALA A 103 17.30 0.67 9.89
N GLU A 104 16.60 -0.46 9.78
CA GLU A 104 15.58 -0.67 8.74
C GLU A 104 14.36 0.21 8.98
N HIS A 105 13.92 0.38 10.21
CA HIS A 105 12.84 1.29 10.59
C HIS A 105 13.15 2.73 10.18
N ASP A 106 14.35 3.25 10.48
CA ASP A 106 14.78 4.58 10.08
C ASP A 106 14.82 4.72 8.54
N ARG A 107 15.42 3.77 7.84
CA ARG A 107 15.49 3.73 6.37
C ARG A 107 14.10 3.83 5.74
N LEU A 108 13.16 3.03 6.22
CA LEU A 108 11.80 2.96 5.65
C LEU A 108 10.97 4.20 5.95
N LEU A 109 11.10 4.81 7.12
CA LEU A 109 10.45 6.09 7.42
C LEU A 109 10.98 7.21 6.53
N ARG A 110 12.29 7.25 6.26
CA ARG A 110 12.89 8.20 5.32
C ARG A 110 12.39 7.97 3.89
N LEU A 111 12.26 6.72 3.47
CA LEU A 111 11.73 6.35 2.16
C LEU A 111 10.27 6.81 2.00
N LEU A 112 9.44 6.60 3.03
CA LEU A 112 8.08 7.13 3.09
C LEU A 112 8.08 8.66 3.04
N GLY A 113 8.92 9.31 3.86
CA GLY A 113 9.07 10.77 3.86
C GLY A 113 9.45 11.33 2.49
N ALA A 114 10.41 10.72 1.81
CA ALA A 114 10.86 11.14 0.49
C ALA A 114 9.74 11.10 -0.57
N LYS A 115 8.76 10.20 -0.42
CA LYS A 115 7.61 10.11 -1.34
C LYS A 115 6.56 11.20 -1.07
N TYR A 116 6.35 11.59 0.19
CA TYR A 116 5.17 12.38 0.59
C TYR A 116 5.47 13.81 1.05
N PHE A 117 6.70 14.08 1.50
CA PHE A 117 7.06 15.42 1.92
C PHE A 117 7.38 16.33 0.73
N PRO A 118 7.11 17.63 0.85
CA PRO A 118 7.48 18.58 -0.19
C PRO A 118 9.00 18.72 -0.32
N GLU A 119 9.43 19.20 -1.47
CA GLU A 119 10.85 19.51 -1.72
C GLU A 119 11.40 20.48 -0.66
N GLY A 120 12.59 20.18 -0.14
CA GLY A 120 13.23 20.99 0.91
C GLY A 120 12.71 20.77 2.33
N TYR A 121 11.81 19.78 2.54
CA TYR A 121 11.36 19.43 3.89
C TYR A 121 12.50 18.84 4.72
N ASP A 122 12.61 19.30 5.98
CA ASP A 122 13.64 18.80 6.91
C ASP A 122 13.21 17.43 7.49
N ILE A 123 13.58 16.37 6.75
CA ILE A 123 13.28 14.99 7.16
C ILE A 123 14.03 14.63 8.44
N ASP A 124 15.25 15.14 8.67
CA ASP A 124 16.02 14.81 9.87
C ASP A 124 15.36 15.35 11.13
N ALA A 125 14.88 16.59 11.10
CA ALA A 125 14.12 17.16 12.20
C ALA A 125 12.78 16.43 12.43
N ASP A 126 12.14 15.95 11.38
CA ASP A 126 10.92 15.15 11.48
C ASP A 126 11.20 13.77 12.11
N MET A 127 12.25 13.10 11.70
CA MET A 127 12.67 11.81 12.24
C MET A 127 12.93 11.88 13.75
N VAL A 128 13.64 12.91 14.21
CA VAL A 128 13.89 13.11 15.67
C VAL A 128 12.59 13.22 16.46
N ARG A 129 11.58 13.92 15.91
CA ARG A 129 10.32 14.18 16.62
C ARG A 129 9.32 13.03 16.53
N ASN A 130 9.22 12.39 15.38
CA ASN A 130 8.08 11.53 15.02
C ASN A 130 8.42 10.05 14.93
N ALA A 131 9.66 9.68 14.53
CA ALA A 131 10.04 8.28 14.41
C ALA A 131 9.84 7.44 15.69
N PRO A 132 10.09 7.95 16.91
CA PRO A 132 9.85 7.17 18.14
C PRO A 132 8.38 6.83 18.38
N ARG A 133 7.45 7.52 17.71
CA ARG A 133 5.99 7.31 17.84
C ARG A 133 5.39 6.63 16.62
N ALA A 134 6.21 6.29 15.64
CA ALA A 134 5.78 5.65 14.42
C ALA A 134 6.14 4.16 14.43
N LEU A 135 5.19 3.32 14.07
CA LEU A 135 5.39 1.93 13.75
C LEU A 135 5.51 1.78 12.24
N VAL A 136 6.46 0.98 11.77
CA VAL A 136 6.55 0.61 10.37
C VAL A 136 6.07 -0.82 10.18
N LEU A 137 5.18 -1.00 9.22
CA LEU A 137 4.61 -2.29 8.83
C LEU A 137 5.12 -2.68 7.44
N GLU A 138 5.49 -3.95 7.26
CA GLU A 138 5.85 -4.55 5.99
C GLU A 138 4.76 -5.55 5.58
N LEU A 139 4.19 -5.39 4.39
CA LEU A 139 3.38 -6.43 3.73
C LEU A 139 4.29 -7.18 2.75
N THR A 140 4.59 -8.43 3.07
CA THR A 140 5.24 -9.37 2.14
C THR A 140 4.19 -9.91 1.18
N ILE A 141 4.37 -9.67 -0.13
CA ILE A 141 3.40 -10.08 -1.16
C ILE A 141 3.59 -11.56 -1.47
N GLU A 142 2.57 -12.39 -1.21
CA GLU A 142 2.53 -13.81 -1.58
C GLU A 142 2.00 -14.02 -2.98
N HIS A 143 0.95 -13.29 -3.34
CA HIS A 143 0.45 -13.23 -4.72
C HIS A 143 -0.29 -11.92 -5.00
N MET A 144 -0.44 -11.62 -6.27
CA MET A 144 -1.04 -10.39 -6.75
C MET A 144 -2.08 -10.69 -7.83
N THR A 145 -3.25 -10.06 -7.72
CA THR A 145 -4.25 -10.04 -8.79
C THR A 145 -4.28 -8.65 -9.41
N ARG A 146 -4.43 -8.61 -10.71
CA ARG A 146 -4.34 -7.39 -11.50
C ARG A 146 -5.38 -7.38 -12.60
N LYS A 147 -5.95 -6.22 -12.87
CA LYS A 147 -7.02 -6.11 -13.84
C LYS A 147 -7.02 -4.72 -14.46
N HIS A 148 -7.09 -4.69 -15.80
CA HIS A 148 -7.44 -3.48 -16.54
C HIS A 148 -8.97 -3.46 -16.71
N ILE A 149 -9.63 -2.41 -16.22
CA ILE A 149 -11.08 -2.28 -16.17
C ILE A 149 -11.50 -1.24 -17.19
N ARG A 150 -12.54 -1.57 -17.95
CA ARG A 150 -13.25 -0.66 -18.85
C ARG A 150 -14.69 -0.56 -18.39
N GLU A 151 -15.11 0.65 -18.04
CA GLU A 151 -16.45 0.94 -17.51
C GLU A 151 -17.45 1.18 -18.65
N LYS A 152 -17.64 0.15 -19.49
CA LYS A 152 -18.61 0.18 -20.60
C LYS A 152 -20.03 0.04 -20.09
#